data_866a80fd4dc41cc16f6abbb3cf06b259
#
_entry.id   866a80fd4dc41cc16f6abbb3cf06b259
#
_cell.length_a   1.000
_cell.length_b   1.000
_cell.length_c   1.000
_cell.angle_alpha   90.00
_cell.angle_beta   90.00
_cell.angle_gamma   90.00
#
_symmetry.space_group_name_H-M   'P 1'
#
loop_
_entity.id
_entity.type
_entity.pdbx_description
1 polymer ?
#
loop_
_entity_poly.entity_id
_entity_poly.type
_entity_poly.pdbx_seq_one_letter_code
_entity_poly.pdbx_strand_id
1 'polypeptide(L)'
;TFNVECVQANQLLRRPIKQVALCGGAGAFLLKTAINEGADAFITGEMHYHDFFGYEQQIQICSIGHYQSEQFTTEVFKSIIENQCKGVVCHITKINTNPIIYI
;
A
#
# COMPACT_ATOMS: atom_id res chain seq x y z
N THR A 1 9.64 2.13 5.35
CA THR A 1 9.30 0.81 4.78
C THR A 1 8.92 0.90 3.32
N PHE A 2 7.95 1.74 2.95
CA PHE A 2 7.52 1.86 1.54
C PHE A 2 8.35 2.85 0.71
N ASN A 3 9.28 3.56 1.29
CA ASN A 3 10.11 4.56 0.61
C ASN A 3 9.26 5.57 -0.18
N VAL A 4 8.30 6.21 0.49
CA VAL A 4 7.37 7.17 -0.11
C VAL A 4 7.81 8.60 0.15
N GLU A 5 7.59 9.48 -0.84
CA GLU A 5 7.89 10.91 -0.77
C GLU A 5 6.70 11.70 -0.22
N CYS A 6 5.48 11.21 -0.45
CA CYS A 6 4.23 11.85 -0.06
C CYS A 6 3.18 10.81 0.31
N VAL A 7 2.35 11.13 1.29
CA VAL A 7 1.20 10.32 1.70
C VAL A 7 -0.03 11.20 1.74
N GLN A 8 -1.09 10.79 1.05
CA GLN A 8 -2.40 11.37 1.23
C GLN A 8 -3.11 10.68 2.40
N ALA A 9 -3.65 11.43 3.32
CA ALA A 9 -4.34 10.88 4.48
C ALA A 9 -5.62 11.67 4.80
N ASN A 10 -6.57 10.98 5.44
CA ASN A 10 -7.69 11.66 6.10
C ASN A 10 -7.22 12.31 7.41
N GLN A 11 -8.15 12.88 8.17
CA GLN A 11 -7.84 13.46 9.48
C GLN A 11 -7.12 12.43 10.36
N LEU A 12 -5.99 12.84 10.94
CA LEU A 12 -5.20 11.96 11.80
C LEU A 12 -5.99 11.46 13.01
N LEU A 13 -5.87 10.17 13.30
CA LEU A 13 -6.46 9.58 14.49
C LEU A 13 -5.85 10.16 15.75
N ARG A 14 -6.69 10.36 16.78
CA ARG A 14 -6.28 10.82 18.12
C ARG A 14 -6.07 9.66 19.11
N ARG A 15 -5.94 8.45 18.60
CA ARG A 15 -5.72 7.23 19.38
C ARG A 15 -4.58 6.40 18.78
N PRO A 16 -3.95 5.51 19.56
CA PRO A 16 -2.90 4.63 19.05
C PRO A 16 -3.41 3.71 17.93
N ILE A 17 -2.54 3.49 16.94
CA ILE A 17 -2.75 2.50 15.87
C ILE A 17 -2.12 1.19 16.34
N LYS A 18 -2.92 0.13 16.45
CA LYS A 18 -2.50 -1.21 16.85
C LYS A 18 -2.61 -2.23 15.73
N GLN A 19 -3.63 -2.07 14.88
CA GLN A 19 -3.89 -2.98 13.76
C GLN A 19 -3.93 -2.21 12.45
N VAL A 20 -3.14 -2.68 11.48
CA VAL A 20 -3.00 -2.04 10.17
C VAL A 20 -3.41 -3.03 9.09
N ALA A 21 -4.34 -2.64 8.24
CA ALA A 21 -4.69 -3.35 7.03
C ALA A 21 -3.90 -2.77 5.84
N LEU A 22 -3.42 -3.62 4.96
CA LEU A 22 -2.62 -3.26 3.78
C LEU A 22 -3.26 -3.82 2.52
N CYS A 23 -3.32 -3.01 1.45
CA CYS A 23 -3.67 -3.46 0.12
C CYS A 23 -2.88 -2.69 -0.92
N GLY A 24 -1.99 -3.35 -1.67
CA GLY A 24 -1.26 -2.73 -2.79
C GLY A 24 -2.21 -2.33 -3.92
N GLY A 25 -1.77 -1.38 -4.75
CA GLY A 25 -2.56 -0.87 -5.87
C GLY A 25 -3.82 -0.12 -5.44
N ALA A 26 -4.90 -0.24 -6.20
CA ALA A 26 -6.18 0.44 -5.96
C ALA A 26 -7.06 -0.36 -4.98
N GLY A 27 -6.83 -0.21 -3.68
CA GLY A 27 -7.45 -1.01 -2.62
C GLY A 27 -8.73 -0.42 -2.00
N ALA A 28 -9.27 0.68 -2.49
CA ALA A 28 -10.41 1.39 -1.89
C ALA A 28 -11.61 0.48 -1.57
N PHE A 29 -11.87 -0.53 -2.41
CA PHE A 29 -12.97 -1.48 -2.24
C PHE A 29 -12.85 -2.36 -0.97
N LEU A 30 -11.65 -2.48 -0.38
CA LEU A 30 -11.41 -3.23 0.85
C LEU A 30 -11.52 -2.40 2.12
N LEU A 31 -11.71 -1.08 2.02
CA LEU A 31 -11.77 -0.20 3.19
C LEU A 31 -12.84 -0.64 4.20
N LYS A 32 -14.04 -0.97 3.72
CA LYS A 32 -15.13 -1.45 4.60
C LYS A 32 -14.79 -2.77 5.27
N THR A 33 -14.12 -3.67 4.57
CA THR A 33 -13.64 -4.93 5.14
C THR A 33 -12.61 -4.68 6.24
N ALA A 34 -11.63 -3.80 5.98
CA ALA A 34 -10.62 -3.43 6.97
C ALA A 34 -11.26 -2.85 8.26
N ILE A 35 -12.29 -2.01 8.12
CA ILE A 35 -13.04 -1.46 9.26
C ILE A 35 -13.75 -2.58 10.04
N ASN A 36 -14.44 -3.48 9.34
CA ASN A 36 -15.18 -4.59 9.96
C ASN A 36 -14.25 -5.56 10.71
N GLU A 37 -13.03 -5.74 10.22
CA GLU A 37 -11.99 -6.54 10.87
C GLU A 37 -11.25 -5.78 12.00
N GLY A 38 -11.67 -4.55 12.31
CA GLY A 38 -11.15 -3.76 13.42
C GLY A 38 -9.81 -3.09 13.16
N ALA A 39 -9.43 -2.86 11.91
CA ALA A 39 -8.21 -2.13 11.61
C ALA A 39 -8.29 -0.67 12.07
N ASP A 40 -7.20 -0.19 12.68
CA ASP A 40 -7.04 1.21 13.06
C ASP A 40 -6.53 2.07 11.90
N ALA A 41 -5.79 1.45 10.99
CA ALA A 41 -5.29 2.11 9.78
C ALA A 41 -5.45 1.21 8.56
N PHE A 42 -5.69 1.84 7.41
CA PHE A 42 -5.72 1.21 6.10
C PHE A 42 -4.73 1.91 5.17
N ILE A 43 -3.75 1.17 4.67
CA ILE A 43 -2.73 1.68 3.75
C ILE A 43 -2.93 1.02 2.39
N THR A 44 -3.06 1.83 1.35
CA THR A 44 -3.25 1.37 -0.03
C THR A 44 -2.52 2.27 -1.02
N GLY A 45 -2.38 1.82 -2.26
CA GLY A 45 -1.74 2.61 -3.32
C GLY A 45 -2.58 3.78 -3.79
N GLU A 46 -3.88 3.56 -3.97
CA GLU A 46 -4.78 4.59 -4.52
C GLU A 46 -6.12 4.62 -3.79
N MET A 47 -6.59 5.86 -3.58
CA MET A 47 -7.90 6.20 -3.06
C MET A 47 -8.44 7.40 -3.84
N HIS A 48 -9.72 7.39 -4.20
CA HIS A 48 -10.35 8.57 -4.77
C HIS A 48 -10.67 9.60 -3.69
N TYR A 49 -10.79 10.86 -4.09
CA TYR A 49 -11.14 11.96 -3.20
C TYR A 49 -12.35 11.62 -2.30
N HIS A 50 -13.40 11.03 -2.86
CA HIS A 50 -14.61 10.69 -2.12
C HIS A 50 -14.44 9.56 -1.10
N ASP A 51 -13.43 8.71 -1.26
CA ASP A 51 -13.19 7.57 -0.37
C ASP A 51 -12.62 7.97 0.99
N PHE A 52 -12.19 9.23 1.13
CA PHE A 52 -11.66 9.76 2.40
C PHE A 52 -12.73 10.27 3.37
N PHE A 53 -13.96 10.50 2.91
CA PHE A 53 -15.03 11.10 3.73
C PHE A 53 -15.77 10.10 4.59
N GLY A 54 -16.20 10.55 5.78
CA GLY A 54 -17.10 9.81 6.66
C GLY A 54 -16.41 8.79 7.56
N TYR A 55 -15.07 8.80 7.62
CA TYR A 55 -14.28 7.88 8.43
C TYR A 55 -13.42 8.59 9.48
N GLU A 56 -13.71 9.86 9.75
CA GLU A 56 -12.99 10.69 10.72
C GLU A 56 -13.01 10.03 12.10
N GLN A 57 -11.82 9.88 12.71
CA GLN A 57 -11.61 9.18 13.98
C GLN A 57 -12.03 7.70 14.01
N GLN A 58 -12.54 7.14 12.93
CA GLN A 58 -12.86 5.72 12.82
C GLN A 58 -11.65 4.89 12.38
N ILE A 59 -11.02 5.29 11.28
CA ILE A 59 -9.83 4.63 10.72
C ILE A 59 -8.91 5.66 10.08
N GLN A 60 -7.61 5.48 10.22
CA GLN A 60 -6.61 6.26 9.48
C GLN A 60 -6.47 5.69 8.07
N ILE A 61 -6.86 6.45 7.06
CA ILE A 61 -6.67 6.08 5.66
C ILE A 61 -5.36 6.72 5.19
N CYS A 62 -4.52 5.93 4.50
CA CYS A 62 -3.27 6.39 3.90
C CYS A 62 -3.18 5.88 2.46
N SER A 63 -3.13 6.79 1.50
CA SER A 63 -2.81 6.49 0.10
C SER A 63 -1.37 6.87 -0.18
N ILE A 64 -0.55 5.86 -0.56
CA ILE A 64 0.91 5.98 -0.65
C ILE A 64 1.44 5.99 -2.08
N GLY A 65 0.57 5.93 -3.07
CA GLY A 65 0.91 5.80 -4.49
C GLY A 65 0.90 4.36 -4.98
N HIS A 66 0.37 4.15 -6.17
CA HIS A 66 0.25 2.81 -6.78
C HIS A 66 1.62 2.13 -6.89
N TYR A 67 2.53 2.78 -7.58
CA TYR A 67 3.90 2.28 -7.75
C TYR A 67 4.58 2.00 -6.40
N GLN A 68 4.48 2.93 -5.46
CA GLN A 68 5.13 2.81 -4.14
C GLN A 68 4.59 1.63 -3.32
N SER A 69 3.32 1.29 -3.48
CA SER A 69 2.71 0.15 -2.80
C SER A 69 3.11 -1.20 -3.39
N GLU A 70 3.54 -1.23 -4.67
CA GLU A 70 3.82 -2.46 -5.43
C GLU A 70 5.28 -2.62 -5.87
N GLN A 71 6.14 -1.61 -5.70
CA GLN A 71 7.51 -1.61 -6.22
C GLN A 71 8.37 -2.80 -5.74
N PHE A 72 8.04 -3.41 -4.62
CA PHE A 72 8.78 -4.55 -4.06
C PHE A 72 8.29 -5.91 -4.57
N THR A 73 7.25 -5.94 -5.39
CA THR A 73 6.65 -7.20 -5.90
C THR A 73 7.65 -8.02 -6.71
N THR A 74 8.55 -7.38 -7.45
CA THR A 74 9.59 -8.06 -8.24
C THR A 74 10.58 -8.84 -7.35
N GLU A 75 10.91 -8.32 -6.17
CA GLU A 75 11.77 -8.99 -5.19
C GLU A 75 11.06 -10.20 -4.57
N VAL A 76 9.76 -10.06 -4.28
CA VAL A 76 8.92 -11.14 -3.78
C VAL A 76 8.85 -12.26 -4.81
N PHE A 77 8.56 -11.96 -6.08
CA PHE A 77 8.53 -12.96 -7.16
C PHE A 77 9.88 -13.64 -7.35
N LYS A 78 10.96 -12.86 -7.38
CA LYS A 78 12.33 -13.42 -7.45
C LYS A 78 12.54 -14.44 -6.34
N SER A 79 12.23 -14.08 -5.10
CA SER A 79 12.40 -14.95 -3.94
C SER A 79 11.56 -16.23 -4.07
N ILE A 80 10.32 -16.14 -4.49
CA ILE A 80 9.43 -17.30 -4.68
C ILE A 80 10.01 -18.23 -5.76
N ILE A 81 10.38 -17.69 -6.93
CA ILE A 81 10.86 -18.48 -8.06
C ILE A 81 12.17 -19.20 -7.70
N GLU A 82 13.15 -18.48 -7.13
CA GLU A 82 14.45 -19.07 -6.78
C GLU A 82 14.33 -20.14 -5.68
N ASN A 83 13.37 -19.99 -4.76
CA ASN A 83 13.12 -20.98 -3.73
C ASN A 83 12.38 -22.22 -4.23
N GLN A 84 11.46 -22.07 -5.19
CA GLN A 84 10.65 -23.17 -5.70
C GLN A 84 11.27 -23.88 -6.90
N CYS A 85 12.09 -23.19 -7.69
CA CYS A 85 12.67 -23.70 -8.93
C CYS A 85 14.17 -23.86 -8.78
N LYS A 86 14.65 -25.05 -8.44
CA LYS A 86 16.09 -25.32 -8.29
C LYS A 86 16.86 -25.04 -9.57
N GLY A 87 17.95 -24.29 -9.45
CA GLY A 87 18.86 -23.97 -10.57
C GLY A 87 18.41 -22.79 -11.44
N VAL A 88 17.30 -22.14 -11.10
CA VAL A 88 16.88 -20.89 -11.77
C VAL A 88 17.53 -19.69 -11.08
N VAL A 89 18.04 -18.76 -11.86
CA VAL A 89 18.56 -17.47 -11.39
C VAL A 89 17.69 -16.36 -11.97
N CYS A 90 17.12 -15.52 -11.10
CA CYS A 90 16.27 -14.40 -11.50
C CYS A 90 17.05 -13.08 -11.49
N HIS A 91 16.89 -12.30 -12.55
CA HIS A 91 17.41 -10.95 -12.64
C HIS A 91 16.27 -9.95 -12.58
N ILE A 92 16.35 -9.00 -11.64
CA ILE A 92 15.39 -7.90 -11.55
C ILE A 92 15.89 -6.75 -12.44
N THR A 93 15.01 -6.20 -13.28
CA THR A 93 15.31 -4.98 -14.04
C THR A 93 15.60 -3.81 -13.10
N LYS A 94 16.56 -2.96 -13.48
CA LYS A 94 16.87 -1.71 -12.78
C LYS A 94 16.16 -0.49 -13.38
N ILE A 95 15.35 -0.71 -14.41
CA ILE A 95 14.63 0.36 -15.08
C ILE A 95 13.42 0.73 -14.20
N ASN A 96 13.38 1.99 -13.78
CA ASN A 96 12.19 2.54 -13.12
C ASN A 96 11.15 2.90 -14.19
N THR A 97 9.99 2.26 -14.13
CA THR A 97 8.87 2.48 -15.04
C THR A 97 7.77 3.39 -14.47
N ASN A 98 7.96 3.95 -13.27
CA ASN A 98 6.99 4.86 -12.67
C ASN A 98 6.91 6.16 -13.50
N PRO A 99 5.75 6.48 -14.10
CA PRO A 99 5.58 7.71 -14.88
C PRO A 99 5.23 8.93 -14.00
N ILE A 100 4.99 8.72 -12.70
CA ILE A 100 4.56 9.77 -11.78
C ILE A 100 5.78 10.36 -11.09
N ILE A 101 5.86 11.68 -11.11
CA ILE A 101 6.84 12.46 -10.35
C ILE A 101 6.09 13.34 -9.34
N TYR A 102 6.70 13.53 -8.18
CA TYR A 102 6.19 14.45 -7.15
C TYR A 102 7.05 15.72 -7.19
N ILE A 103 6.38 16.88 -7.24
CA ILE A 103 7.02 18.21 -7.38
C ILE A 103 6.76 19.02 -6.12
#